data_958864fcc468e33e83423a1a92472eec
#
_entry.id   958864fcc468e33e83423a1a92472eec
#
_cell.length_a   1.000
_cell.length_b   1.000
_cell.length_c   1.000
_cell.angle_alpha   90.00
_cell.angle_beta   90.00
_cell.angle_gamma   90.00
#
_symmetry.space_group_name_H-M   'P 1'
#
loop_
_entity.id
_entity.type
_entity.pdbx_description
1 polymer ?
#
loop_
_entity_poly.entity_id
_entity_poly.type
_entity_poly.pdbx_seq_one_letter_code
_entity_poly.pdbx_strand_id
1 'polypeptide(L)'
;MGLFGPPDVEKAKATGRIEDMLRAATYKKDPAVAEAGRAALTERLDLLINELGTRNIRRLQISRESLVVVGPPARDRLVFILGEGHVHRRQDAAYMLGEMKDEAAVAPLCDSLRHADPLLRMLSAQALGKIGSPGALRPLRLACMDRDPKVAAEARKALRKIPGGVPGTAG
;
A
#
# COMPACT_ATOMS: atom_id res chain seq x y z
N MET A 1 32.24 -5.99 -7.77
CA MET A 1 31.93 -7.31 -7.19
C MET A 1 31.47 -7.09 -5.76
N GLY A 2 30.20 -7.39 -5.45
CA GLY A 2 29.67 -7.15 -4.09
C GLY A 2 30.32 -8.09 -3.08
N LEU A 3 30.87 -7.50 -2.03
CA LEU A 3 31.59 -8.17 -0.93
C LEU A 3 30.70 -9.12 -0.07
N PHE A 4 29.43 -9.31 -0.43
CA PHE A 4 28.51 -10.14 0.34
C PHE A 4 27.86 -11.18 -0.56
N GLY A 5 27.93 -12.45 -0.18
CA GLY A 5 27.21 -13.55 -0.79
C GLY A 5 25.67 -13.38 -0.74
N PRO A 6 24.89 -14.35 -1.25
CA PRO A 6 23.44 -14.31 -1.15
C PRO A 6 23.01 -14.20 0.32
N PRO A 7 21.89 -13.50 0.60
CA PRO A 7 21.33 -13.44 1.95
C PRO A 7 20.99 -14.84 2.48
N ASP A 8 21.33 -15.11 3.72
CA ASP A 8 21.01 -16.37 4.42
C ASP A 8 19.60 -16.26 5.01
N VAL A 9 18.63 -16.85 4.34
CA VAL A 9 17.21 -16.82 4.72
C VAL A 9 16.94 -17.59 6.01
N GLU A 10 17.60 -18.74 6.19
CA GLU A 10 17.41 -19.56 7.40
C GLU A 10 17.93 -18.83 8.64
N LYS A 11 19.07 -18.17 8.52
CA LYS A 11 19.59 -17.30 9.59
C LYS A 11 18.67 -16.12 9.85
N ALA A 12 18.10 -15.51 8.80
CA ALA A 12 17.14 -14.41 8.94
C ALA A 12 15.86 -14.87 9.68
N LYS A 13 15.34 -16.05 9.36
CA LYS A 13 14.19 -16.66 10.05
C LYS A 13 14.53 -16.96 11.51
N ALA A 14 15.67 -17.59 11.78
CA ALA A 14 16.12 -17.96 13.13
C ALA A 14 16.31 -16.73 14.05
N THR A 15 16.84 -15.63 13.50
CA THR A 15 17.05 -14.38 14.25
C THR A 15 15.80 -13.51 14.33
N GLY A 16 14.78 -13.76 13.52
CA GLY A 16 13.55 -12.96 13.43
C GLY A 16 13.74 -11.56 12.83
N ARG A 17 14.88 -11.29 12.18
CA ARG A 17 15.24 -9.98 11.66
C ARG A 17 14.54 -9.70 10.32
N ILE A 18 13.51 -8.88 10.37
CA ILE A 18 12.71 -8.48 9.19
C ILE A 18 13.58 -7.86 8.09
N GLU A 19 14.57 -7.03 8.45
CA GLU A 19 15.50 -6.39 7.50
C GLU A 19 16.27 -7.41 6.66
N ASP A 20 16.71 -8.51 7.27
CA ASP A 20 17.42 -9.57 6.55
C ASP A 20 16.48 -10.38 5.64
N MET A 21 15.24 -10.63 6.08
CA MET A 21 14.19 -11.24 5.26
C MET A 21 13.82 -10.36 4.05
N LEU A 22 13.68 -9.04 4.27
CA LEU A 22 13.40 -8.08 3.20
C LEU A 22 14.56 -8.00 2.21
N ARG A 23 15.80 -8.01 2.69
CA ARG A 23 16.98 -8.06 1.84
C ARG A 23 17.02 -9.33 0.98
N ALA A 24 16.64 -10.48 1.54
CA ALA A 24 16.52 -11.72 0.80
C ALA A 24 15.39 -11.63 -0.24
N ALA A 25 14.21 -11.17 0.15
CA ALA A 25 13.04 -11.05 -0.73
C ALA A 25 13.24 -10.11 -1.93
N THR A 26 14.18 -9.15 -1.81
CA THR A 26 14.54 -8.19 -2.87
C THR A 26 15.83 -8.57 -3.61
N TYR A 27 16.40 -9.74 -3.35
CA TYR A 27 17.64 -10.19 -3.98
C TYR A 27 17.44 -10.61 -5.44
N LYS A 28 17.98 -9.79 -6.37
CA LYS A 28 17.72 -9.93 -7.82
C LYS A 28 18.55 -11.04 -8.51
N LYS A 29 19.64 -11.50 -7.88
CA LYS A 29 20.57 -12.45 -8.53
C LYS A 29 20.14 -13.91 -8.43
N ASP A 30 19.24 -14.22 -7.48
CA ASP A 30 18.75 -15.58 -7.26
C ASP A 30 17.25 -15.55 -6.93
N PRO A 31 16.39 -15.99 -7.87
CA PRO A 31 14.94 -16.04 -7.67
C PRO A 31 14.50 -16.93 -6.49
N ALA A 32 15.21 -18.03 -6.23
CA ALA A 32 14.89 -18.93 -5.13
C ALA A 32 15.12 -18.24 -3.76
N VAL A 33 16.21 -17.50 -3.62
CA VAL A 33 16.47 -16.68 -2.43
C VAL A 33 15.42 -15.61 -2.25
N ALA A 34 15.00 -14.95 -3.34
CA ALA A 34 13.96 -13.94 -3.30
C ALA A 34 12.60 -14.53 -2.88
N GLU A 35 12.24 -15.69 -3.39
CA GLU A 35 10.99 -16.38 -3.03
C GLU A 35 11.00 -16.84 -1.56
N ALA A 36 12.08 -17.45 -1.10
CA ALA A 36 12.25 -17.84 0.29
C ALA A 36 12.19 -16.64 1.25
N GLY A 37 12.77 -15.50 0.86
CA GLY A 37 12.66 -14.24 1.60
C GLY A 37 11.22 -13.72 1.69
N ARG A 38 10.46 -13.77 0.59
CA ARG A 38 9.03 -13.40 0.59
C ARG A 38 8.20 -14.32 1.47
N ALA A 39 8.44 -15.63 1.40
CA ALA A 39 7.77 -16.61 2.26
C ALA A 39 8.04 -16.31 3.74
N ALA A 40 9.30 -16.03 4.12
CA ALA A 40 9.67 -15.66 5.48
C ALA A 40 8.97 -14.38 5.97
N LEU A 41 8.82 -13.37 5.10
CA LEU A 41 8.06 -12.16 5.42
C LEU A 41 6.56 -12.45 5.57
N THR A 42 6.01 -13.34 4.75
CA THR A 42 4.60 -13.74 4.82
C THR A 42 4.29 -14.45 6.15
N GLU A 43 5.19 -15.27 6.66
CA GLU A 43 5.07 -15.89 7.99
C GLU A 43 5.04 -14.82 9.13
N ARG A 44 5.54 -13.62 8.87
CA ARG A 44 5.55 -12.49 9.82
C ARG A 44 4.49 -11.42 9.51
N LEU A 45 3.51 -11.71 8.67
CA LEU A 45 2.54 -10.74 8.18
C LEU A 45 1.80 -10.00 9.30
N ASP A 46 1.33 -10.71 10.32
CA ASP A 46 0.62 -10.08 11.44
C ASP A 46 1.51 -9.11 12.23
N LEU A 47 2.80 -9.44 12.39
CA LEU A 47 3.77 -8.55 13.02
C LEU A 47 3.96 -7.28 12.17
N LEU A 48 4.15 -7.42 10.87
CA LEU A 48 4.32 -6.29 9.93
C LEU A 48 3.09 -5.37 9.94
N ILE A 49 1.90 -5.95 9.96
CA ILE A 49 0.63 -5.22 10.04
C ILE A 49 0.50 -4.48 11.39
N ASN A 50 0.94 -5.10 12.50
CA ASN A 50 0.87 -4.48 13.82
C ASN A 50 1.87 -3.32 13.99
N GLU A 51 2.95 -3.30 13.23
CA GLU A 51 3.90 -2.18 13.19
C GLU A 51 3.37 -0.96 12.41
N LEU A 52 2.27 -1.10 11.65
CA LEU A 52 1.58 0.06 11.07
C LEU A 52 0.99 0.92 12.20
N GLY A 53 1.24 2.22 12.16
CA GLY A 53 0.87 3.13 13.24
C GLY A 53 1.89 3.24 14.38
N THR A 54 3.01 2.48 14.34
CA THR A 54 4.11 2.68 15.29
C THR A 54 4.74 4.06 15.14
N ARG A 55 5.18 4.66 16.27
CA ARG A 55 5.93 5.92 16.26
C ARG A 55 7.40 5.76 15.87
N ASN A 56 7.89 4.53 15.80
CA ASN A 56 9.25 4.24 15.35
C ASN A 56 9.32 4.29 13.82
N ILE A 57 9.83 5.39 13.28
CA ILE A 57 9.89 5.67 11.84
C ILE A 57 10.61 4.56 11.09
N ARG A 58 11.73 4.05 11.62
CA ARG A 58 12.50 2.98 10.96
C ARG A 58 11.72 1.68 10.87
N ARG A 59 11.07 1.25 11.97
CA ARG A 59 10.22 0.05 11.97
C ARG A 59 9.05 0.19 11.01
N LEU A 60 8.38 1.34 11.05
CA LEU A 60 7.28 1.65 10.15
C LEU A 60 7.69 1.56 8.67
N GLN A 61 8.86 2.12 8.32
CA GLN A 61 9.36 2.07 6.94
C GLN A 61 9.67 0.64 6.50
N ILE A 62 10.39 -0.14 7.33
CA ILE A 62 10.73 -1.54 7.04
C ILE A 62 9.45 -2.37 6.87
N SER A 63 8.45 -2.18 7.75
CA SER A 63 7.17 -2.89 7.65
C SER A 63 6.42 -2.54 6.38
N ARG A 64 6.38 -1.25 6.00
CA ARG A 64 5.75 -0.81 4.75
C ARG A 64 6.41 -1.43 3.51
N GLU A 65 7.74 -1.39 3.43
CA GLU A 65 8.49 -2.01 2.34
C GLU A 65 8.25 -3.51 2.28
N SER A 66 8.25 -4.18 3.44
CA SER A 66 8.00 -5.63 3.54
C SER A 66 6.60 -6.01 3.08
N LEU A 67 5.57 -5.24 3.46
CA LEU A 67 4.18 -5.49 3.05
C LEU A 67 4.00 -5.36 1.53
N VAL A 68 4.67 -4.38 0.89
CA VAL A 68 4.67 -4.27 -0.58
C VAL A 68 5.30 -5.50 -1.23
N VAL A 69 6.39 -6.01 -0.68
CA VAL A 69 7.11 -7.19 -1.20
C VAL A 69 6.31 -8.49 -0.98
N VAL A 70 5.58 -8.62 0.12
CA VAL A 70 4.67 -9.75 0.40
C VAL A 70 3.56 -9.82 -0.66
N GLY A 71 3.02 -8.67 -1.08
CA GLY A 71 2.04 -8.60 -2.16
C GLY A 71 0.63 -9.04 -1.75
N PRO A 72 -0.04 -9.94 -2.52
CA PRO A 72 -1.46 -10.25 -2.34
C PRO A 72 -1.91 -10.62 -0.91
N PRO A 73 -1.19 -11.46 -0.14
CA PRO A 73 -1.57 -11.75 1.25
C PRO A 73 -1.62 -10.49 2.13
N ALA A 74 -0.67 -9.56 1.93
CA ALA A 74 -0.67 -8.29 2.65
C ALA A 74 -1.83 -7.38 2.20
N ARG A 75 -2.11 -7.32 0.88
CA ARG A 75 -3.26 -6.58 0.34
C ARG A 75 -4.56 -7.04 0.99
N ASP A 76 -4.84 -8.34 1.02
CA ASP A 76 -6.09 -8.88 1.55
C ASP A 76 -6.27 -8.50 3.03
N ARG A 77 -5.19 -8.56 3.79
CA ARG A 77 -5.19 -8.13 5.18
C ARG A 77 -5.42 -6.62 5.35
N LEU A 78 -4.81 -5.80 4.48
CA LEU A 78 -5.01 -4.35 4.47
C LEU A 78 -6.42 -3.96 4.04
N VAL A 79 -7.03 -4.66 3.09
CA VAL A 79 -8.43 -4.47 2.68
C VAL A 79 -9.37 -4.76 3.85
N PHE A 80 -9.14 -5.84 4.60
CA PHE A 80 -9.90 -6.11 5.83
C PHE A 80 -9.78 -4.96 6.84
N ILE A 81 -8.56 -4.46 7.08
CA ILE A 81 -8.34 -3.34 8.01
C ILE A 81 -9.00 -2.06 7.53
N LEU A 82 -9.00 -1.81 6.22
CA LEU A 82 -9.68 -0.66 5.63
C LEU A 82 -11.19 -0.68 5.91
N GLY A 83 -11.82 -1.87 5.93
CA GLY A 83 -13.23 -2.05 6.25
C GLY A 83 -13.54 -1.97 7.76
N GLU A 84 -12.77 -2.66 8.59
CA GLU A 84 -13.13 -2.97 9.98
C GLU A 84 -12.19 -2.33 11.04
N GLY A 85 -11.08 -1.72 10.63
CA GLY A 85 -10.08 -1.17 11.54
C GLY A 85 -10.51 0.14 12.21
N HIS A 86 -9.81 0.51 13.29
CA HIS A 86 -9.88 1.87 13.82
C HIS A 86 -9.39 2.90 12.79
N VAL A 87 -9.86 4.14 12.87
CA VAL A 87 -9.64 5.17 11.85
C VAL A 87 -8.17 5.35 11.45
N HIS A 88 -7.25 5.36 12.40
CA HIS A 88 -5.81 5.50 12.08
C HIS A 88 -5.27 4.30 11.32
N ARG A 89 -5.70 3.08 11.67
CA ARG A 89 -5.30 1.88 10.95
C ARG A 89 -5.90 1.82 9.54
N ARG A 90 -7.14 2.32 9.36
CA ARG A 90 -7.75 2.47 8.04
C ARG A 90 -6.98 3.46 7.17
N GLN A 91 -6.50 4.57 7.76
CA GLN A 91 -5.66 5.56 7.08
C GLN A 91 -4.34 4.93 6.58
N ASP A 92 -3.64 4.18 7.45
CA ASP A 92 -2.42 3.47 7.07
C ASP A 92 -2.70 2.41 6.00
N ALA A 93 -3.80 1.66 6.11
CA ALA A 93 -4.20 0.66 5.12
C ALA A 93 -4.48 1.31 3.75
N ALA A 94 -5.22 2.42 3.70
CA ALA A 94 -5.48 3.15 2.46
C ALA A 94 -4.17 3.62 1.79
N TYR A 95 -3.26 4.18 2.59
CA TYR A 95 -1.94 4.59 2.11
C TYR A 95 -1.16 3.41 1.51
N MET A 96 -1.08 2.29 2.24
CA MET A 96 -0.34 1.10 1.82
C MET A 96 -0.92 0.45 0.56
N LEU A 97 -2.24 0.35 0.46
CA LEU A 97 -2.92 -0.16 -0.74
C LEU A 97 -2.58 0.67 -1.99
N GLY A 98 -2.44 1.99 -1.82
CA GLY A 98 -1.96 2.87 -2.87
C GLY A 98 -0.50 2.63 -3.28
N GLU A 99 0.39 2.32 -2.32
CA GLU A 99 1.80 1.99 -2.61
C GLU A 99 1.93 0.64 -3.35
N MET A 100 1.08 -0.32 -3.02
CA MET A 100 1.07 -1.63 -3.67
C MET A 100 0.58 -1.56 -5.13
N LYS A 101 -0.20 -0.53 -5.50
CA LYS A 101 -0.77 -0.31 -6.85
C LYS A 101 -1.55 -1.52 -7.36
N ASP A 102 -2.22 -2.25 -6.47
CA ASP A 102 -2.98 -3.45 -6.81
C ASP A 102 -4.41 -3.08 -7.19
N GLU A 103 -4.82 -3.49 -8.39
CA GLU A 103 -6.17 -3.23 -8.95
C GLU A 103 -7.29 -3.78 -8.05
N ALA A 104 -7.06 -4.87 -7.35
CA ALA A 104 -8.05 -5.46 -6.45
C ALA A 104 -8.40 -4.56 -5.25
N ALA A 105 -7.56 -3.55 -4.94
CA ALA A 105 -7.84 -2.56 -3.90
C ALA A 105 -8.78 -1.42 -4.35
N VAL A 106 -9.08 -1.31 -5.64
CA VAL A 106 -9.85 -0.17 -6.18
C VAL A 106 -11.25 -0.08 -5.58
N ALA A 107 -12.01 -1.18 -5.56
CA ALA A 107 -13.37 -1.17 -5.04
C ALA A 107 -13.43 -0.77 -3.54
N PRO A 108 -12.68 -1.40 -2.62
CA PRO A 108 -12.69 -1.00 -1.21
C PRO A 108 -12.18 0.43 -0.97
N LEU A 109 -11.23 0.93 -1.77
CA LEU A 109 -10.79 2.32 -1.69
C LEU A 109 -11.88 3.30 -2.18
N CYS A 110 -12.65 2.94 -3.21
CA CYS A 110 -13.79 3.73 -3.67
C CYS A 110 -14.89 3.84 -2.59
N ASP A 111 -15.14 2.77 -1.84
CA ASP A 111 -16.09 2.81 -0.71
C ASP A 111 -15.58 3.75 0.40
N SER A 112 -14.30 3.73 0.66
CA SER A 112 -13.65 4.60 1.66
C SER A 112 -13.70 6.09 1.31
N LEU A 113 -13.94 6.48 0.05
CA LEU A 113 -14.19 7.88 -0.33
C LEU A 113 -15.45 8.50 0.31
N ARG A 114 -16.32 7.69 0.89
CA ARG A 114 -17.56 8.13 1.57
C ARG A 114 -17.44 8.10 3.09
N HIS A 115 -16.28 7.77 3.64
CA HIS A 115 -16.09 7.64 5.08
C HIS A 115 -16.25 8.99 5.79
N ALA A 116 -16.63 8.97 7.07
CA ALA A 116 -16.81 10.18 7.88
C ALA A 116 -15.49 10.98 8.03
N ASP A 117 -14.38 10.30 8.23
CA ASP A 117 -13.06 10.90 8.42
C ASP A 117 -12.48 11.47 7.08
N PRO A 118 -12.21 12.78 7.02
CA PRO A 118 -11.73 13.42 5.80
C PRO A 118 -10.32 13.00 5.42
N LEU A 119 -9.46 12.65 6.39
CA LEU A 119 -8.11 12.19 6.11
C LEU A 119 -8.14 10.81 5.41
N LEU A 120 -9.02 9.91 5.85
CA LEU A 120 -9.20 8.63 5.18
C LEU A 120 -9.73 8.81 3.75
N ARG A 121 -10.72 9.70 3.52
CA ARG A 121 -11.20 10.01 2.16
C ARG A 121 -10.08 10.55 1.28
N MET A 122 -9.26 11.45 1.81
CA MET A 122 -8.11 12.03 1.10
C MET A 122 -7.06 10.97 0.72
N LEU A 123 -6.69 10.11 1.67
CA LEU A 123 -5.72 9.03 1.43
C LEU A 123 -6.26 8.00 0.44
N SER A 124 -7.56 7.71 0.48
CA SER A 124 -8.21 6.82 -0.50
C SER A 124 -8.19 7.43 -1.91
N ALA A 125 -8.46 8.73 -2.06
CA ALA A 125 -8.32 9.42 -3.34
C ALA A 125 -6.87 9.38 -3.87
N GLN A 126 -5.90 9.60 -2.97
CA GLN A 126 -4.48 9.52 -3.32
C GLN A 126 -4.08 8.11 -3.78
N ALA A 127 -4.55 7.08 -3.05
CA ALA A 127 -4.29 5.68 -3.37
C ALA A 127 -4.86 5.30 -4.75
N LEU A 128 -6.11 5.68 -5.03
CA LEU A 128 -6.75 5.46 -6.33
C LEU A 128 -5.99 6.13 -7.48
N GLY A 129 -5.46 7.34 -7.24
CA GLY A 129 -4.61 8.03 -8.19
C GLY A 129 -3.24 7.38 -8.41
N LYS A 130 -2.71 6.63 -7.43
CA LYS A 130 -1.48 5.84 -7.57
C LYS A 130 -1.70 4.53 -8.32
N ILE A 131 -2.85 3.89 -8.08
CA ILE A 131 -3.26 2.67 -8.80
C ILE A 131 -3.52 3.00 -10.27
N GLY A 132 -4.18 4.11 -10.54
CA GLY A 132 -4.41 4.58 -11.91
C GLY A 132 -5.56 3.87 -12.64
N SER A 133 -6.43 3.15 -11.92
CA SER A 133 -7.52 2.38 -12.50
C SER A 133 -8.64 3.24 -13.06
N PRO A 134 -9.12 2.97 -14.30
CA PRO A 134 -10.32 3.59 -14.84
C PRO A 134 -11.59 3.36 -13.99
N GLY A 135 -11.66 2.26 -13.24
CA GLY A 135 -12.76 1.95 -12.32
C GLY A 135 -12.96 3.01 -11.22
N ALA A 136 -11.91 3.79 -10.90
CA ALA A 136 -11.98 4.86 -9.92
C ALA A 136 -12.51 6.20 -10.45
N LEU A 137 -12.67 6.36 -11.77
CA LEU A 137 -13.01 7.66 -12.40
C LEU A 137 -14.32 8.26 -11.87
N ARG A 138 -15.40 7.46 -11.83
CA ARG A 138 -16.70 7.93 -11.35
C ARG A 138 -16.68 8.29 -9.85
N PRO A 139 -16.19 7.44 -8.94
CA PRO A 139 -16.05 7.78 -7.53
C PRO A 139 -15.19 9.03 -7.29
N LEU A 140 -14.06 9.17 -7.98
CA LEU A 140 -13.18 10.34 -7.83
C LEU A 140 -13.83 11.63 -8.35
N ARG A 141 -14.63 11.59 -9.44
CA ARG A 141 -15.39 12.76 -9.91
C ARG A 141 -16.38 13.25 -8.84
N LEU A 142 -17.04 12.34 -8.13
CA LEU A 142 -17.90 12.70 -6.99
C LEU A 142 -17.08 13.31 -5.85
N ALA A 143 -15.93 12.73 -5.52
CA ALA A 143 -15.03 13.23 -4.49
C ALA A 143 -14.43 14.63 -4.81
N CYS A 144 -14.44 15.08 -6.08
CA CYS A 144 -14.07 16.45 -6.44
C CYS A 144 -15.03 17.52 -5.86
N MET A 145 -16.21 17.10 -5.44
CA MET A 145 -17.24 17.94 -4.78
C MET A 145 -17.28 17.71 -3.26
N ASP A 146 -16.25 17.07 -2.69
CA ASP A 146 -16.19 16.83 -1.25
C ASP A 146 -16.23 18.15 -0.47
N ARG A 147 -16.93 18.13 0.68
CA ARG A 147 -17.02 19.27 1.61
C ARG A 147 -15.66 19.70 2.16
N ASP A 148 -14.70 18.79 2.27
CA ASP A 148 -13.33 19.10 2.66
C ASP A 148 -12.50 19.47 1.42
N PRO A 149 -11.96 20.71 1.37
CA PRO A 149 -11.23 21.18 0.19
C PRO A 149 -9.96 20.39 -0.10
N LYS A 150 -9.33 19.76 0.90
CA LYS A 150 -8.14 18.91 0.71
C LYS A 150 -8.51 17.59 0.03
N VAL A 151 -9.64 17.00 0.41
CA VAL A 151 -10.18 15.81 -0.25
C VAL A 151 -10.51 16.12 -1.72
N ALA A 152 -11.24 17.21 -1.96
CA ALA A 152 -11.60 17.63 -3.32
C ALA A 152 -10.36 17.92 -4.19
N ALA A 153 -9.33 18.55 -3.63
CA ALA A 153 -8.08 18.83 -4.33
C ALA A 153 -7.32 17.54 -4.68
N GLU A 154 -7.23 16.59 -3.73
CA GLU A 154 -6.54 15.31 -3.97
C GLU A 154 -7.30 14.44 -4.99
N ALA A 155 -8.65 14.45 -4.96
CA ALA A 155 -9.46 13.77 -5.96
C ALA A 155 -9.22 14.31 -7.38
N ARG A 156 -9.14 15.64 -7.56
CA ARG A 156 -8.77 16.26 -8.85
C ARG A 156 -7.37 15.85 -9.30
N LYS A 157 -6.42 15.79 -8.36
CA LYS A 157 -5.05 15.36 -8.64
C LYS A 157 -5.00 13.88 -9.04
N ALA A 158 -5.78 13.03 -8.36
CA ALA A 158 -5.91 11.62 -8.70
C ALA A 158 -6.48 11.40 -10.11
N LEU A 159 -7.55 12.14 -10.47
CA LEU A 159 -8.13 12.07 -11.81
C LEU A 159 -7.13 12.37 -12.92
N ARG A 160 -6.24 13.36 -12.73
CA ARG A 160 -5.20 13.68 -13.73
C ARG A 160 -4.20 12.56 -13.97
N LYS A 161 -4.08 11.60 -13.06
CA LYS A 161 -3.18 10.45 -13.18
C LYS A 161 -3.81 9.24 -13.87
N ILE A 162 -5.14 9.24 -14.00
CA ILE A 162 -5.88 8.12 -14.56
C ILE A 162 -6.23 8.41 -16.02
N PRO A 163 -5.98 7.48 -16.97
CA PRO A 163 -6.39 7.63 -18.35
C PRO A 163 -7.91 7.94 -18.46
N GLY A 164 -8.29 8.99 -19.21
CA GLY A 164 -9.68 9.43 -19.30
C GLY A 164 -10.21 10.22 -18.10
N GLY A 165 -9.36 10.56 -17.13
CA GLY A 165 -9.76 11.25 -15.89
C GLY A 165 -10.04 12.74 -16.05
N VAL A 166 -9.40 13.42 -17.01
CA VAL A 166 -9.70 14.80 -17.42
C VAL A 166 -10.38 14.77 -18.77
N PRO A 167 -11.44 15.57 -19.00
CA PRO A 167 -11.92 15.77 -20.37
C PRO A 167 -10.72 16.27 -21.17
N GLY A 168 -10.41 15.57 -22.28
CA GLY A 168 -9.40 16.05 -23.20
C GLY A 168 -9.71 17.51 -23.52
N THR A 169 -8.76 18.41 -23.26
CA THR A 169 -8.75 19.69 -23.95
C THR A 169 -8.64 19.35 -25.43
N ALA A 170 -9.79 19.34 -26.11
CA ALA A 170 -9.80 19.32 -27.55
C ALA A 170 -8.99 20.53 -27.99
N GLY A 171 -7.80 20.29 -28.54
CA GLY A 171 -6.98 21.28 -29.20
C GLY A 171 -7.63 21.76 -30.47
#